data_ae94124e0ae5b8bcfff50e61b6ddb65d
#
_entry.id   ae94124e0ae5b8bcfff50e61b6ddb65d
#
_cell.length_a   1.000
_cell.length_b   1.000
_cell.length_c   1.000
_cell.angle_alpha   90.00
_cell.angle_beta   90.00
_cell.angle_gamma   90.00
#
_symmetry.space_group_name_H-M   'P 1'
#
loop_
_entity.id
_entity.type
_entity.pdbx_description
1 polymer ?
#
loop_
_entity_poly.entity_id
_entity_poly.type
_entity_poly.pdbx_seq_one_letter_code
_entity_poly.pdbx_strand_id
1 'polypeptide(L)'
;MNFTYHLSEESYVQFNMHHIENSKTVQTSLNLQRFGIPFLYMIVAFLLSYVSELSLAYLLTVFSILGVIWIIFYPRYFYRSVKKRTVKFIREGNNEGILGKHEMTLTEEGILDVAENRQTSCSWEGIQRVTEDDYNLYIYNTSMSAYILPKRELSQWNEIKGFVQNRFKKI
;
A
#
# COMPACT_ATOMS: atom_id res chain seq x y z
N MET A 1 -10.57 -1.02 26.61
CA MET A 1 -9.09 -0.96 26.66
C MET A 1 -8.66 0.37 26.10
N ASN A 2 -7.80 1.12 26.80
CA ASN A 2 -7.31 2.42 26.34
C ASN A 2 -5.77 2.40 26.32
N PHE A 3 -5.16 2.90 25.24
CA PHE A 3 -3.71 3.00 25.10
C PHE A 3 -3.32 4.13 24.16
N THR A 4 -2.09 4.60 24.32
CA THR A 4 -1.51 5.63 23.46
C THR A 4 -0.35 5.04 22.66
N TYR A 5 -0.18 5.55 21.43
CA TYR A 5 0.93 5.18 20.57
C TYR A 5 1.33 6.38 19.69
N HIS A 6 2.51 6.30 19.10
CA HIS A 6 3.00 7.31 18.16
C HIS A 6 3.03 6.73 16.75
N LEU A 7 2.23 7.32 15.84
CA LEU A 7 2.24 6.91 14.43
C LEU A 7 3.32 7.70 13.68
N SER A 8 4.38 7.00 13.30
CA SER A 8 5.50 7.58 12.56
C SER A 8 5.23 7.63 11.05
N GLU A 9 5.96 8.52 10.35
CA GLU A 9 6.00 8.53 8.87
C GLU A 9 6.34 7.13 8.31
N GLU A 10 7.27 6.43 8.96
CA GLU A 10 7.69 5.09 8.53
C GLU A 10 6.55 4.08 8.59
N SER A 11 5.80 4.02 9.70
CA SER A 11 4.65 3.12 9.86
C SER A 11 3.55 3.42 8.85
N TYR A 12 3.30 4.69 8.54
CA TYR A 12 2.34 5.09 7.51
C TYR A 12 2.81 4.68 6.10
N VAL A 13 4.10 4.84 5.80
CA VAL A 13 4.66 4.37 4.52
C VAL A 13 4.59 2.85 4.41
N GLN A 14 4.89 2.11 5.48
CA GLN A 14 4.76 0.65 5.54
C GLN A 14 3.32 0.20 5.28
N PHE A 15 2.33 0.87 5.89
CA PHE A 15 0.92 0.62 5.60
C PHE A 15 0.60 0.77 4.11
N ASN A 16 1.00 1.88 3.49
CA ASN A 16 0.73 2.10 2.07
C ASN A 16 1.39 1.04 1.19
N MET A 17 2.62 0.64 1.50
CA MET A 17 3.32 -0.41 0.78
C MET A 17 2.62 -1.77 0.95
N HIS A 18 2.27 -2.15 2.19
CA HIS A 18 1.51 -3.35 2.49
C HIS A 18 0.16 -3.39 1.75
N HIS A 19 -0.55 -2.24 1.74
CA HIS A 19 -1.82 -2.11 1.02
C HIS A 19 -1.64 -2.36 -0.49
N ILE A 20 -0.65 -1.75 -1.11
CA ILE A 20 -0.36 -1.87 -2.54
C ILE A 20 0.05 -3.31 -2.90
N GLU A 21 0.88 -3.95 -2.09
CA GLU A 21 1.31 -5.32 -2.30
C GLU A 21 0.15 -6.33 -2.22
N ASN A 22 -0.83 -6.05 -1.37
CA ASN A 22 -1.99 -6.92 -1.14
C ASN A 22 -3.26 -6.50 -1.92
N SER A 23 -3.21 -5.40 -2.69
CA SER A 23 -4.34 -4.94 -3.50
C SER A 23 -4.37 -5.62 -4.86
N LYS A 24 -5.39 -6.46 -5.11
CA LYS A 24 -5.58 -7.14 -6.41
C LYS A 24 -5.65 -6.15 -7.57
N THR A 25 -6.35 -5.03 -7.39
CA THR A 25 -6.49 -3.99 -8.43
C THR A 25 -5.14 -3.38 -8.78
N VAL A 26 -4.34 -3.05 -7.79
CA VAL A 26 -3.00 -2.47 -8.00
C VAL A 26 -2.08 -3.49 -8.66
N GLN A 27 -2.08 -4.75 -8.19
CA GLN A 27 -1.26 -5.81 -8.77
C GLN A 27 -1.67 -6.12 -10.22
N THR A 28 -2.97 -6.11 -10.53
CA THR A 28 -3.45 -6.28 -11.90
C THR A 28 -2.98 -5.12 -12.79
N SER A 29 -3.11 -3.87 -12.33
CA SER A 29 -2.64 -2.69 -13.07
C SER A 29 -1.13 -2.71 -13.29
N LEU A 30 -0.36 -3.09 -12.26
CA LEU A 30 1.09 -3.25 -12.35
C LEU A 30 1.46 -4.31 -13.40
N ASN A 31 0.81 -5.47 -13.37
CA ASN A 31 1.06 -6.56 -14.32
C ASN A 31 0.65 -6.18 -15.74
N LEU A 32 -0.48 -5.48 -15.90
CA LEU A 32 -0.91 -4.99 -17.21
C LEU A 32 0.15 -4.04 -17.82
N GLN A 33 0.69 -3.12 -17.04
CA GLN A 33 1.74 -2.21 -17.52
C GLN A 33 3.07 -2.94 -17.73
N ARG A 34 3.42 -3.89 -16.84
CA ARG A 34 4.65 -4.66 -16.92
C ARG A 34 4.77 -5.47 -18.21
N PHE A 35 3.67 -6.09 -18.64
CA PHE A 35 3.65 -6.94 -19.83
C PHE A 35 3.04 -6.25 -21.04
N GLY A 36 2.11 -5.31 -20.88
CA GLY A 36 1.48 -4.58 -21.96
C GLY A 36 2.44 -3.65 -22.70
N ILE A 37 3.35 -2.97 -21.99
CA ILE A 37 4.34 -2.09 -22.64
C ILE A 37 5.30 -2.88 -23.55
N PRO A 38 5.91 -4.01 -23.15
CA PRO A 38 6.69 -4.84 -24.05
C PRO A 38 5.89 -5.37 -25.26
N PHE A 39 4.61 -5.67 -25.07
CA PHE A 39 3.75 -6.05 -26.20
C PHE A 39 3.59 -4.88 -27.20
N LEU A 40 3.41 -3.66 -26.73
CA LEU A 40 3.40 -2.47 -27.61
C LEU A 40 4.74 -2.28 -28.33
N TYR A 41 5.87 -2.61 -27.71
CA TYR A 41 7.18 -2.58 -28.36
C TYR A 41 7.23 -3.51 -29.58
N MET A 42 6.62 -4.68 -29.51
CA MET A 42 6.55 -5.58 -30.66
C MET A 42 5.72 -5.00 -31.81
N ILE A 43 4.59 -4.37 -31.49
CA ILE A 43 3.76 -3.68 -32.48
C ILE A 43 4.55 -2.54 -33.13
N VAL A 44 5.26 -1.74 -32.34
CA VAL A 44 6.10 -0.64 -32.87
C VAL A 44 7.22 -1.19 -33.77
N ALA A 45 7.90 -2.26 -33.37
CA ALA A 45 8.92 -2.90 -34.19
C ALA A 45 8.38 -3.34 -35.54
N PHE A 46 7.18 -3.94 -35.54
CA PHE A 46 6.50 -4.37 -36.76
C PHE A 46 6.15 -3.18 -37.67
N LEU A 47 5.54 -2.12 -37.12
CA LEU A 47 5.19 -0.92 -37.88
C LEU A 47 6.44 -0.21 -38.45
N LEU A 48 7.52 -0.11 -37.67
CA LEU A 48 8.76 0.51 -38.13
C LEU A 48 9.41 -0.28 -39.27
N SER A 49 9.25 -1.58 -39.35
CA SER A 49 9.80 -2.38 -40.45
C SER A 49 9.20 -2.05 -41.82
N TYR A 50 8.01 -1.44 -41.87
CA TYR A 50 7.42 -0.95 -43.12
C TYR A 50 7.89 0.42 -43.56
N VAL A 51 8.41 1.23 -42.63
CA VAL A 51 8.76 2.64 -42.87
C VAL A 51 10.27 2.83 -42.93
N SER A 52 11.04 1.90 -42.32
CA SER A 52 12.51 1.97 -42.29
C SER A 52 13.13 0.89 -43.18
N GLU A 53 14.37 1.10 -43.59
CA GLU A 53 15.17 0.10 -44.32
C GLU A 53 15.72 -0.99 -43.42
N LEU A 54 15.43 -0.95 -42.10
CA LEU A 54 15.91 -1.91 -41.12
C LEU A 54 15.12 -3.21 -41.22
N SER A 55 15.83 -4.36 -41.12
CA SER A 55 15.16 -5.65 -41.15
C SER A 55 14.25 -5.84 -39.92
N LEU A 56 13.09 -6.48 -40.11
CA LEU A 56 12.18 -6.83 -39.04
C LEU A 56 12.87 -7.63 -37.92
N ALA A 57 13.77 -8.58 -38.28
CA ALA A 57 14.49 -9.37 -37.31
C ALA A 57 15.38 -8.52 -36.39
N TYR A 58 16.04 -7.51 -36.94
CA TYR A 58 16.85 -6.58 -36.18
C TYR A 58 15.98 -5.78 -35.19
N LEU A 59 14.88 -5.20 -35.69
CA LEU A 59 13.95 -4.41 -34.84
C LEU A 59 13.34 -5.28 -33.72
N LEU A 60 12.86 -6.48 -34.04
CA LEU A 60 12.33 -7.40 -33.03
C LEU A 60 13.37 -7.75 -31.96
N THR A 61 14.63 -7.95 -32.36
CA THR A 61 15.71 -8.24 -31.39
C THR A 61 15.92 -7.06 -30.44
N VAL A 62 16.04 -5.84 -30.97
CA VAL A 62 16.25 -4.63 -30.16
C VAL A 62 15.08 -4.38 -29.20
N PHE A 63 13.84 -4.42 -29.71
CA PHE A 63 12.66 -4.19 -28.90
C PHE A 63 12.40 -5.31 -27.89
N SER A 64 12.80 -6.56 -28.19
CA SER A 64 12.74 -7.66 -27.21
C SER A 64 13.69 -7.43 -26.05
N ILE A 65 14.92 -6.97 -26.31
CA ILE A 65 15.89 -6.63 -25.26
C ILE A 65 15.34 -5.52 -24.38
N LEU A 66 14.80 -4.45 -24.99
CA LEU A 66 14.17 -3.36 -24.23
C LEU A 66 12.98 -3.85 -23.40
N GLY A 67 12.16 -4.74 -23.95
CA GLY A 67 11.05 -5.36 -23.25
C GLY A 67 11.47 -6.17 -22.04
N VAL A 68 12.53 -6.97 -22.14
CA VAL A 68 13.09 -7.74 -21.02
C VAL A 68 13.61 -6.80 -19.93
N ILE A 69 14.36 -5.76 -20.31
CA ILE A 69 14.83 -4.73 -19.37
C ILE A 69 13.63 -4.09 -18.64
N TRP A 70 12.58 -3.71 -19.37
CA TRP A 70 11.36 -3.15 -18.79
C TRP A 70 10.71 -4.13 -17.80
N ILE A 71 10.48 -5.39 -18.16
CA ILE A 71 9.86 -6.40 -17.29
C ILE A 71 10.62 -6.56 -15.97
N ILE A 72 11.95 -6.49 -16.00
CA ILE A 72 12.79 -6.64 -14.79
C ILE A 72 12.79 -5.39 -13.93
N PHE A 73 12.89 -4.20 -14.52
CA PHE A 73 13.12 -2.96 -13.78
C PHE A 73 11.83 -2.23 -13.40
N TYR A 74 10.75 -2.39 -14.19
CA TYR A 74 9.51 -1.67 -13.97
C TYR A 74 8.88 -1.89 -12.58
N PRO A 75 8.79 -3.11 -12.03
CA PRO A 75 8.25 -3.29 -10.67
C PRO A 75 9.05 -2.52 -9.61
N ARG A 76 10.39 -2.54 -9.69
CA ARG A 76 11.24 -1.79 -8.76
C ARG A 76 11.02 -0.28 -8.87
N TYR A 77 10.90 0.21 -10.08
CA TYR A 77 10.57 1.62 -10.35
C TYR A 77 9.20 1.99 -9.78
N PHE A 78 8.19 1.15 -10.01
CA PHE A 78 6.83 1.37 -9.53
C PHE A 78 6.79 1.50 -8.01
N TYR A 79 7.29 0.52 -7.25
CA TYR A 79 7.30 0.56 -5.80
C TYR A 79 8.10 1.73 -5.24
N ARG A 80 9.26 2.05 -5.83
CA ARG A 80 10.04 3.23 -5.43
C ARG A 80 9.28 4.54 -5.69
N SER A 81 8.58 4.63 -6.80
CA SER A 81 7.77 5.81 -7.16
C SER A 81 6.63 6.01 -6.19
N VAL A 82 5.91 4.93 -5.84
CA VAL A 82 4.83 4.98 -4.86
C VAL A 82 5.36 5.40 -3.49
N LYS A 83 6.42 4.76 -3.00
CA LYS A 83 7.04 5.15 -1.73
C LYS A 83 7.40 6.64 -1.70
N LYS A 84 8.06 7.15 -2.74
CA LYS A 84 8.42 8.57 -2.85
C LYS A 84 7.19 9.48 -2.82
N ARG A 85 6.11 9.11 -3.54
CA ARG A 85 4.87 9.90 -3.57
C ARG A 85 4.18 9.91 -2.21
N THR A 86 4.15 8.78 -1.50
CA THR A 86 3.58 8.68 -0.14
C THR A 86 4.35 9.59 0.83
N VAL A 87 5.69 9.52 0.83
CA VAL A 87 6.52 10.39 1.67
C VAL A 87 6.30 11.87 1.33
N LYS A 88 6.28 12.19 0.03
CA LYS A 88 6.03 13.56 -0.44
C LYS A 88 4.66 14.07 0.02
N PHE A 89 3.61 13.27 -0.15
CA PHE A 89 2.25 13.59 0.29
C PHE A 89 2.18 13.92 1.79
N ILE A 90 2.85 13.13 2.62
CA ILE A 90 2.88 13.35 4.07
C ILE A 90 3.60 14.65 4.43
N ARG A 91 4.70 14.98 3.74
CA ARG A 91 5.54 16.13 4.06
C ARG A 91 5.01 17.45 3.50
N GLU A 92 4.21 17.40 2.44
CA GLU A 92 3.64 18.60 1.79
C GLU A 92 2.32 19.06 2.40
N GLY A 93 1.62 18.20 3.14
CA GLY A 93 0.33 18.51 3.75
C GLY A 93 0.42 18.80 5.24
N ASN A 94 -0.57 19.52 5.78
CA ASN A 94 -0.80 19.58 7.22
C ASN A 94 -1.46 18.26 7.66
N ASN A 95 -0.63 17.23 7.88
CA ASN A 95 -1.07 15.86 8.19
C ASN A 95 -0.96 15.55 9.70
N GLU A 96 -1.01 16.57 10.55
CA GLU A 96 -0.92 16.46 12.01
C GLU A 96 -1.96 15.50 12.60
N GLY A 97 -3.12 15.37 11.96
CA GLY A 97 -4.14 14.40 12.36
C GLY A 97 -3.95 12.97 11.85
N ILE A 98 -2.90 12.71 11.05
CA ILE A 98 -2.56 11.36 10.54
C ILE A 98 -1.34 10.81 11.29
N LEU A 99 -0.31 11.64 11.46
CA LEU A 99 0.93 11.29 12.16
C LEU A 99 0.91 11.85 13.58
N GLY A 100 1.76 11.33 14.43
CA GLY A 100 1.95 11.83 15.78
C GLY A 100 1.32 10.94 16.84
N LYS A 101 0.93 11.58 17.95
CA LYS A 101 0.35 10.87 19.09
C LYS A 101 -1.12 10.55 18.83
N HIS A 102 -1.46 9.28 19.02
CA HIS A 102 -2.82 8.76 18.97
C HIS A 102 -3.22 8.19 20.33
N GLU A 103 -4.46 8.39 20.71
CA GLU A 103 -5.10 7.74 21.84
C GLU A 103 -6.22 6.85 21.30
N MET A 104 -6.08 5.55 21.47
CA MET A 104 -7.04 4.57 20.97
C MET A 104 -7.80 3.91 22.11
N THR A 105 -9.11 3.92 22.01
CA THR A 105 -10.00 3.19 22.90
C THR A 105 -10.71 2.08 22.15
N LEU A 106 -10.47 0.84 22.59
CA LEU A 106 -11.17 -0.36 22.12
C LEU A 106 -12.27 -0.71 23.12
N THR A 107 -13.53 -0.72 22.65
CA THR A 107 -14.72 -1.08 23.43
C THR A 107 -15.35 -2.35 22.89
N GLU A 108 -16.42 -2.80 23.53
CA GLU A 108 -17.27 -3.89 23.02
C GLU A 108 -17.95 -3.51 21.69
N GLU A 109 -18.24 -2.23 21.50
CA GLU A 109 -19.02 -1.68 20.39
C GLU A 109 -18.17 -1.29 19.20
N GLY A 110 -16.90 -0.89 19.43
CA GLY A 110 -16.05 -0.43 18.33
C GLY A 110 -14.72 0.17 18.80
N ILE A 111 -14.15 0.92 17.89
CA ILE A 111 -12.86 1.59 18.00
C ILE A 111 -13.08 3.10 17.97
N LEU A 112 -12.47 3.80 18.91
CA LEU A 112 -12.34 5.25 18.92
C LEU A 112 -10.85 5.58 18.87
N ASP A 113 -10.45 6.41 17.92
CA ASP A 113 -9.08 6.89 17.75
C ASP A 113 -9.08 8.43 17.76
N VAL A 114 -8.31 9.00 18.66
CA VAL A 114 -8.19 10.46 18.87
C VAL A 114 -6.73 10.84 18.60
N ALA A 115 -6.56 11.74 17.64
CA ALA A 115 -5.29 12.41 17.35
C ALA A 115 -5.45 13.92 17.62
N GLU A 116 -4.39 14.69 17.53
CA GLU A 116 -4.34 16.10 17.92
C GLU A 116 -5.49 16.95 17.35
N ASN A 117 -5.81 16.79 16.06
CA ASN A 117 -6.85 17.56 15.38
C ASN A 117 -7.92 16.66 14.73
N ARG A 118 -7.98 15.39 15.13
CA ARG A 118 -8.83 14.40 14.47
C ARG A 118 -9.36 13.38 15.47
N GLN A 119 -10.65 13.11 15.37
CA GLN A 119 -11.28 11.99 16.05
C GLN A 119 -12.01 11.11 15.05
N THR A 120 -11.78 9.82 15.12
CA THR A 120 -12.45 8.84 14.26
C THR A 120 -13.01 7.71 15.10
N SER A 121 -14.21 7.26 14.76
CA SER A 121 -14.83 6.11 15.39
C SER A 121 -15.35 5.13 14.34
N CYS A 122 -15.31 3.84 14.65
CA CYS A 122 -15.82 2.79 13.79
C CYS A 122 -16.36 1.65 14.67
N SER A 123 -17.58 1.18 14.41
CA SER A 123 -18.07 -0.05 15.01
C SER A 123 -17.33 -1.27 14.49
N TRP A 124 -17.31 -2.39 15.23
CA TRP A 124 -16.68 -3.61 14.75
C TRP A 124 -17.29 -4.12 13.44
N GLU A 125 -18.59 -3.94 13.24
CA GLU A 125 -19.31 -4.28 12.00
C GLU A 125 -18.81 -3.47 10.79
N GLY A 126 -18.29 -2.26 11.02
CA GLY A 126 -17.67 -1.41 9.99
C GLY A 126 -16.24 -1.84 9.64
N ILE A 127 -15.62 -2.75 10.39
CA ILE A 127 -14.27 -3.25 10.11
C ILE A 127 -14.35 -4.30 8.99
N GLN A 128 -13.71 -3.99 7.87
CA GLN A 128 -13.74 -4.85 6.69
C GLN A 128 -12.69 -5.96 6.74
N ARG A 129 -11.53 -5.69 7.33
CA ARG A 129 -10.39 -6.59 7.32
C ARG A 129 -9.40 -6.22 8.41
N VAL A 130 -8.77 -7.24 8.99
CA VAL A 130 -7.64 -7.09 9.90
C VAL A 130 -6.46 -7.87 9.30
N THR A 131 -5.34 -7.20 9.11
CA THR A 131 -4.09 -7.80 8.60
C THR A 131 -2.90 -7.29 9.41
N GLU A 132 -1.80 -8.00 9.36
CA GLU A 132 -0.56 -7.59 10.01
C GLU A 132 0.65 -7.87 9.11
N ASP A 133 1.70 -7.11 9.31
CA ASP A 133 3.06 -7.40 8.84
C ASP A 133 4.01 -7.56 10.04
N ASP A 134 5.31 -7.56 9.80
CA ASP A 134 6.31 -7.70 10.87
C ASP A 134 6.31 -6.51 11.84
N TYR A 135 5.83 -5.34 11.43
CA TYR A 135 5.96 -4.07 12.15
C TYR A 135 4.65 -3.55 12.71
N ASN A 136 3.53 -3.77 12.01
CA ASN A 136 2.25 -3.13 12.32
C ASN A 136 1.08 -4.11 12.24
N LEU A 137 0.00 -3.77 12.95
CA LEU A 137 -1.34 -4.33 12.74
C LEU A 137 -2.18 -3.28 12.02
N TYR A 138 -2.94 -3.70 11.03
CA TYR A 138 -3.80 -2.85 10.21
C TYR A 138 -5.26 -3.27 10.38
N ILE A 139 -6.09 -2.37 10.90
CA ILE A 139 -7.53 -2.59 11.08
C ILE A 139 -8.25 -1.73 10.05
N TYR A 140 -8.66 -2.35 8.93
CA TYR A 140 -9.27 -1.64 7.80
C TYR A 140 -10.73 -1.30 8.11
N ASN A 141 -11.04 -0.01 8.10
CA ASN A 141 -12.39 0.53 8.18
C ASN A 141 -12.98 0.84 6.78
N THR A 142 -12.15 0.91 5.75
CA THR A 142 -12.56 0.97 4.35
C THR A 142 -11.63 0.11 3.50
N SER A 143 -11.88 0.01 2.20
CA SER A 143 -10.99 -0.69 1.27
C SER A 143 -9.58 -0.08 1.19
N MET A 144 -9.41 1.20 1.54
CA MET A 144 -8.16 1.97 1.38
C MET A 144 -7.65 2.63 2.67
N SER A 145 -8.42 2.61 3.74
CA SER A 145 -8.07 3.25 5.02
C SER A 145 -8.07 2.24 6.16
N ALA A 146 -7.12 2.37 7.08
CA ALA A 146 -7.00 1.52 8.25
C ALA A 146 -6.48 2.31 9.46
N TYR A 147 -6.83 1.83 10.65
CA TYR A 147 -6.08 2.16 11.86
C TYR A 147 -4.76 1.38 11.81
N ILE A 148 -3.65 2.10 12.02
CA ILE A 148 -2.30 1.54 11.95
C ILE A 148 -1.75 1.46 13.35
N LEU A 149 -1.48 0.27 13.84
CA LEU A 149 -0.98 0.01 15.19
C LEU A 149 0.45 -0.49 15.15
N PRO A 150 1.46 0.39 15.41
CA PRO A 150 2.86 -0.01 15.43
C PRO A 150 3.15 -0.94 16.60
N LYS A 151 3.59 -2.16 16.33
CA LYS A 151 3.84 -3.20 17.35
C LYS A 151 4.86 -2.77 18.41
N ARG A 152 5.85 -1.98 18.01
CA ARG A 152 6.95 -1.52 18.89
C ARG A 152 6.51 -0.46 19.90
N GLU A 153 5.46 0.28 19.59
CA GLU A 153 4.92 1.36 20.43
C GLU A 153 3.94 0.83 21.51
N LEU A 154 3.55 -0.44 21.42
CA LEU A 154 2.49 -1.03 22.23
C LEU A 154 3.05 -2.01 23.24
N SER A 155 3.12 -1.60 24.52
CA SER A 155 3.57 -2.48 25.62
C SER A 155 2.67 -3.70 25.84
N GLN A 156 1.37 -3.57 25.57
CA GLN A 156 0.35 -4.62 25.73
C GLN A 156 -0.02 -5.27 24.39
N TRP A 157 0.93 -5.42 23.48
CA TRP A 157 0.71 -5.92 22.12
C TRP A 157 -0.17 -7.17 22.02
N ASN A 158 0.16 -8.20 22.81
CA ASN A 158 -0.55 -9.48 22.74
C ASN A 158 -2.01 -9.37 23.18
N GLU A 159 -2.30 -8.54 24.19
CA GLU A 159 -3.66 -8.29 24.67
C GLU A 159 -4.48 -7.52 23.64
N ILE A 160 -3.90 -6.47 23.07
CA ILE A 160 -4.53 -5.66 22.01
C ILE A 160 -4.84 -6.52 20.78
N LYS A 161 -3.86 -7.30 20.32
CA LYS A 161 -4.03 -8.22 19.19
C LYS A 161 -5.12 -9.25 19.48
N GLY A 162 -5.08 -9.87 20.66
CA GLY A 162 -6.08 -10.85 21.08
C GLY A 162 -7.50 -10.25 21.13
N PHE A 163 -7.64 -9.03 21.67
CA PHE A 163 -8.91 -8.34 21.74
C PHE A 163 -9.47 -8.06 20.34
N VAL A 164 -8.66 -7.47 19.45
CA VAL A 164 -9.06 -7.15 18.07
C VAL A 164 -9.47 -8.42 17.31
N GLN A 165 -8.67 -9.47 17.38
CA GLN A 165 -8.95 -10.72 16.68
C GLN A 165 -10.22 -11.41 17.18
N ASN A 166 -10.46 -11.40 18.51
CA ASN A 166 -11.65 -11.99 19.08
C ASN A 166 -12.93 -11.23 18.70
N ARG A 167 -12.85 -9.91 18.59
CA ARG A 167 -14.00 -9.09 18.16
C ARG A 167 -14.27 -9.25 16.67
N PHE A 168 -13.25 -9.20 15.85
CA PHE A 168 -13.39 -9.36 14.40
C PHE A 168 -13.89 -10.77 13.99
N LYS A 169 -13.56 -11.83 14.73
CA LYS A 169 -14.07 -13.19 14.47
C LYS A 169 -15.53 -13.42 14.88
N LYS A 170 -16.11 -12.56 15.72
CA LYS A 170 -17.49 -12.68 16.18
C LYS A 170 -18.52 -12.04 15.26
N ILE A 171 -18.06 -11.34 14.22
CA ILE A 171 -18.85 -10.69 13.17
C ILE A 171 -18.88 -11.59 11.93
#